data_618a6c7c4cf5fed29134921f0a5ee4eb
#
_entry.id   618a6c7c4cf5fed29134921f0a5ee4eb
#
_cell.length_a   1.000
_cell.length_b   1.000
_cell.length_c   1.000
_cell.angle_alpha   90.00
_cell.angle_beta   90.00
_cell.angle_gamma   90.00
#
_symmetry.space_group_name_H-M   'P 1'
#
loop_
_entity.id
_entity.type
_entity.pdbx_description
1 polymer ?
#
loop_
_entity_poly.entity_id
_entity_poly.type
_entity_poly.pdbx_seq_one_letter_code
_entity_poly.pdbx_strand_id
1 'polypeptide(L)'
;MTLAVALGGLLGGCATVDPGPADPWPALREARPASVLVLPPVNDSPDVQAPGSVMAQAVLPLAERGYYVIPVALSNETLRLNGVQSPKDAHDINPQRLRDVFGADAALYLQVRAYGSVYRVISSDSVTTVDARLVDLRDGRTLWTGSATASSADQRAGQQGGLSGLLLQAIIEQVASNFSDRNHEVAGVAMRRLLAGPPPRGLPPGPRAPPPRSGARP
;
A
#
# COMPACT_ATOMS: atom_id res chain seq x y z
N MET A 1 -27.76 4.18 -76.12
CA MET A 1 -27.22 5.20 -75.18
C MET A 1 -27.84 4.88 -73.82
N THR A 2 -27.15 4.10 -73.04
CA THR A 2 -27.59 3.56 -71.72
C THR A 2 -26.65 4.05 -70.65
N LEU A 3 -27.16 4.90 -69.76
CA LEU A 3 -26.45 5.52 -68.64
C LEU A 3 -26.48 4.58 -67.42
N ALA A 4 -25.33 4.04 -66.97
CA ALA A 4 -25.20 3.23 -65.77
C ALA A 4 -24.85 4.13 -64.61
N VAL A 5 -25.75 4.26 -63.60
CA VAL A 5 -25.54 4.95 -62.36
C VAL A 5 -24.97 3.95 -61.36
N ALA A 6 -23.70 4.14 -60.97
CA ALA A 6 -23.06 3.38 -59.89
C ALA A 6 -23.37 4.00 -58.54
N LEU A 7 -24.15 3.28 -57.71
CA LEU A 7 -24.49 3.64 -56.34
C LEU A 7 -23.41 3.10 -55.40
N GLY A 8 -22.47 3.98 -55.01
CA GLY A 8 -21.40 3.65 -54.02
C GLY A 8 -21.96 3.65 -52.60
N GLY A 9 -22.07 2.46 -52.02
CA GLY A 9 -22.46 2.29 -50.60
C GLY A 9 -21.34 2.70 -49.63
N LEU A 10 -21.56 3.74 -48.84
CA LEU A 10 -20.75 4.14 -47.69
C LEU A 10 -21.04 3.18 -46.51
N LEU A 11 -20.21 2.16 -46.35
CA LEU A 11 -20.17 1.35 -45.14
C LEU A 11 -19.44 2.14 -44.04
N GLY A 12 -20.21 2.89 -43.24
CA GLY A 12 -19.75 3.48 -42.01
C GLY A 12 -19.51 2.38 -40.98
N GLY A 13 -18.27 1.91 -40.82
CA GLY A 13 -17.86 1.03 -39.74
C GLY A 13 -17.89 1.79 -38.41
N CYS A 14 -18.88 1.52 -37.56
CA CYS A 14 -18.82 1.90 -36.15
C CYS A 14 -17.68 1.11 -35.50
N ALA A 15 -16.52 1.75 -35.30
CA ALA A 15 -15.49 1.22 -34.43
C ALA A 15 -16.06 1.19 -33.00
N THR A 16 -16.44 0.02 -32.52
CA THR A 16 -16.71 -0.20 -31.12
C THR A 16 -15.39 0.00 -30.40
N VAL A 17 -15.25 1.16 -29.71
CA VAL A 17 -14.15 1.39 -28.76
C VAL A 17 -14.38 0.40 -27.63
N ASP A 18 -13.50 -0.61 -27.53
CA ASP A 18 -13.48 -1.54 -26.42
C ASP A 18 -13.25 -0.70 -25.13
N PRO A 19 -14.20 -0.63 -24.18
CA PRO A 19 -13.96 0.07 -22.94
C PRO A 19 -12.89 -0.73 -22.21
N GLY A 20 -11.64 -0.24 -22.21
CA GLY A 20 -10.55 -0.86 -21.51
C GLY A 20 -10.94 -1.28 -20.09
N PRO A 21 -10.12 -2.09 -19.40
CA PRO A 21 -10.48 -2.64 -18.09
C PRO A 21 -10.96 -1.52 -17.16
N ALA A 22 -12.15 -1.74 -16.56
CA ALA A 22 -12.78 -0.77 -15.69
C ALA A 22 -11.80 -0.35 -14.58
N ASP A 23 -11.73 0.95 -14.30
CA ASP A 23 -10.92 1.48 -13.20
C ASP A 23 -11.40 0.88 -11.88
N PRO A 24 -10.56 0.13 -11.15
CA PRO A 24 -10.96 -0.47 -9.89
C PRO A 24 -11.18 0.57 -8.77
N TRP A 25 -10.67 1.81 -8.95
CA TRP A 25 -10.69 2.86 -7.92
C TRP A 25 -11.19 4.21 -8.43
N PRO A 26 -12.43 4.31 -8.96
CA PRO A 26 -12.97 5.56 -9.53
C PRO A 26 -13.07 6.66 -8.48
N ALA A 27 -13.44 6.32 -7.22
CA ALA A 27 -13.53 7.28 -6.12
C ALA A 27 -12.16 7.92 -5.79
N LEU A 28 -11.07 7.16 -5.85
CA LEU A 28 -9.72 7.69 -5.63
C LEU A 28 -9.31 8.67 -6.73
N ARG A 29 -9.64 8.34 -7.99
CA ARG A 29 -9.35 9.21 -9.14
C ARG A 29 -10.13 10.51 -9.09
N GLU A 30 -11.37 10.46 -8.64
CA GLU A 30 -12.21 11.65 -8.43
C GLU A 30 -11.69 12.51 -7.28
N ALA A 31 -11.44 11.89 -6.12
CA ALA A 31 -11.03 12.58 -4.90
C ALA A 31 -9.63 13.21 -4.99
N ARG A 32 -8.69 12.57 -5.71
CA ARG A 32 -7.30 13.01 -5.92
C ARG A 32 -6.61 13.52 -4.63
N PRO A 33 -6.58 12.74 -3.55
CA PRO A 33 -5.96 13.19 -2.31
C PRO A 33 -4.47 13.46 -2.54
N ALA A 34 -3.97 14.58 -2.06
CA ALA A 34 -2.56 14.96 -2.15
C ALA A 34 -1.78 14.64 -0.87
N SER A 35 -2.49 14.59 0.26
CA SER A 35 -1.92 14.34 1.58
C SER A 35 -2.63 13.18 2.29
N VAL A 36 -1.85 12.38 3.03
CA VAL A 36 -2.31 11.19 3.74
C VAL A 36 -1.87 11.23 5.19
N LEU A 37 -2.84 11.11 6.09
CA LEU A 37 -2.63 10.84 7.50
C LEU A 37 -2.58 9.32 7.71
N VAL A 38 -1.48 8.80 8.23
CA VAL A 38 -1.40 7.39 8.63
C VAL A 38 -1.85 7.29 10.08
N LEU A 39 -2.96 6.57 10.32
CA LEU A 39 -3.45 6.34 11.69
C LEU A 39 -2.69 5.20 12.36
N PRO A 40 -2.60 5.20 13.71
CA PRO A 40 -2.04 4.08 14.46
C PRO A 40 -2.71 2.77 14.05
N PRO A 41 -1.96 1.73 13.63
CA PRO A 41 -2.53 0.47 13.19
C PRO A 41 -3.24 -0.28 14.32
N VAL A 42 -4.43 -0.79 14.07
CA VAL A 42 -5.07 -1.78 14.93
C VAL A 42 -4.28 -3.09 14.81
N ASN A 43 -4.01 -3.75 15.94
CA ASN A 43 -3.15 -4.92 15.99
C ASN A 43 -3.89 -6.15 16.52
N ASP A 44 -4.04 -7.16 15.67
CA ASP A 44 -4.61 -8.47 16.02
C ASP A 44 -3.50 -9.48 16.35
N SER A 45 -2.22 -9.11 16.17
CA SER A 45 -1.09 -9.99 16.49
C SER A 45 -0.71 -9.87 17.97
N PRO A 46 -0.03 -10.89 18.54
CA PRO A 46 0.46 -10.82 19.92
C PRO A 46 1.67 -9.90 20.12
N ASP A 47 2.32 -9.45 19.03
CA ASP A 47 3.54 -8.64 19.10
C ASP A 47 3.18 -7.15 19.26
N VAL A 48 3.58 -6.57 20.38
CA VAL A 48 3.32 -5.16 20.71
C VAL A 48 4.10 -4.17 19.86
N GLN A 49 5.14 -4.59 19.17
CA GLN A 49 5.95 -3.75 18.27
C GLN A 49 5.34 -3.60 16.88
N ALA A 50 4.40 -4.49 16.53
CA ALA A 50 3.79 -4.55 15.20
C ALA A 50 3.21 -3.21 14.71
N PRO A 51 2.41 -2.45 15.52
CA PRO A 51 1.83 -1.20 15.07
C PRO A 51 2.89 -0.16 14.69
N GLY A 52 3.90 0.02 15.54
CA GLY A 52 5.00 0.96 15.31
C GLY A 52 5.80 0.62 14.05
N SER A 53 6.13 -0.66 13.89
CA SER A 53 6.86 -1.18 12.74
C SER A 53 6.09 -0.96 11.42
N VAL A 54 4.82 -1.38 11.36
CA VAL A 54 3.98 -1.25 10.17
C VAL A 54 3.74 0.22 9.81
N MET A 55 3.47 1.07 10.82
CA MET A 55 3.26 2.50 10.60
C MET A 55 4.51 3.18 10.03
N ALA A 56 5.69 2.90 10.58
CA ALA A 56 6.95 3.45 10.07
C ALA A 56 7.23 3.01 8.62
N GLN A 57 6.97 1.75 8.31
CA GLN A 57 7.18 1.17 6.98
C GLN A 57 6.14 1.62 5.93
N ALA A 58 5.04 2.26 6.33
CA ALA A 58 4.08 2.84 5.40
C ALA A 58 4.56 4.14 4.74
N VAL A 59 5.43 4.90 5.43
CA VAL A 59 5.79 6.28 5.04
C VAL A 59 6.48 6.32 3.69
N LEU A 60 7.54 5.54 3.51
CA LEU A 60 8.34 5.57 2.28
C LEU A 60 7.53 5.16 1.04
N PRO A 61 6.80 4.03 1.02
CA PRO A 61 6.00 3.65 -0.14
C PRO A 61 4.92 4.68 -0.52
N LEU A 62 4.29 5.35 0.46
CA LEU A 62 3.34 6.43 0.20
C LEU A 62 4.01 7.64 -0.44
N ALA A 63 5.17 8.04 0.08
CA ALA A 63 5.93 9.17 -0.46
C ALA A 63 6.41 8.88 -1.88
N GLU A 64 6.93 7.69 -2.16
CA GLU A 64 7.34 7.24 -3.49
C GLU A 64 6.18 7.20 -4.50
N ARG A 65 4.96 6.93 -3.99
CA ARG A 65 3.73 7.01 -4.79
C ARG A 65 3.25 8.44 -5.03
N GLY A 66 3.96 9.45 -4.51
CA GLY A 66 3.63 10.86 -4.74
C GLY A 66 2.56 11.43 -3.81
N TYR A 67 2.39 10.86 -2.64
CA TYR A 67 1.56 11.42 -1.57
C TYR A 67 2.43 12.18 -0.56
N TYR A 68 1.92 13.29 -0.05
CA TYR A 68 2.50 13.90 1.14
C TYR A 68 2.01 13.15 2.38
N VAL A 69 2.94 12.59 3.15
CA VAL A 69 2.61 11.86 4.38
C VAL A 69 2.74 12.80 5.57
N ILE A 70 1.66 12.96 6.34
CA ILE A 70 1.71 13.70 7.61
C ILE A 70 2.74 13.00 8.53
N PRO A 71 3.69 13.73 9.14
CA PRO A 71 4.73 13.11 9.97
C PRO A 71 4.13 12.26 11.09
N VAL A 72 4.38 10.94 11.03
CA VAL A 72 3.70 9.95 11.89
C VAL A 72 3.99 10.14 13.37
N ALA A 73 5.19 10.60 13.74
CA ALA A 73 5.53 10.89 15.13
C ALA A 73 4.69 12.06 15.68
N LEU A 74 4.53 13.12 14.88
CA LEU A 74 3.75 14.29 15.25
C LEU A 74 2.26 13.96 15.34
N SER A 75 1.71 13.22 14.37
CA SER A 75 0.29 12.85 14.39
C SER A 75 -0.05 11.95 15.57
N ASN A 76 0.81 10.97 15.90
CA ASN A 76 0.63 10.11 17.06
C ASN A 76 0.64 10.93 18.37
N GLU A 77 1.60 11.84 18.51
CA GLU A 77 1.68 12.69 19.70
C GLU A 77 0.47 13.61 19.80
N THR A 78 0.01 14.18 18.71
CA THR A 78 -1.21 15.00 18.68
C THR A 78 -2.43 14.19 19.12
N LEU A 79 -2.61 12.97 18.61
CA LEU A 79 -3.69 12.08 19.05
C LEU A 79 -3.62 11.79 20.54
N ARG A 80 -2.42 11.43 21.04
CA ARG A 80 -2.20 11.13 22.47
C ARG A 80 -2.53 12.32 23.37
N LEU A 81 -2.08 13.53 23.00
CA LEU A 81 -2.35 14.77 23.75
C LEU A 81 -3.85 15.15 23.75
N ASN A 82 -4.61 14.70 22.76
CA ASN A 82 -6.05 14.87 22.66
C ASN A 82 -6.86 13.72 23.26
N GLY A 83 -6.22 12.85 24.08
CA GLY A 83 -6.90 11.80 24.84
C GLY A 83 -7.20 10.52 24.06
N VAL A 84 -6.65 10.36 22.84
CA VAL A 84 -6.76 9.10 22.07
C VAL A 84 -5.80 8.07 22.68
N GLN A 85 -6.34 7.07 23.36
CA GLN A 85 -5.56 6.12 24.15
C GLN A 85 -5.23 4.83 23.38
N SER A 86 -6.00 4.50 22.37
CA SER A 86 -5.80 3.27 21.61
C SER A 86 -5.91 3.49 20.08
N PRO A 87 -5.30 2.60 19.28
CA PRO A 87 -5.49 2.61 17.81
C PRO A 87 -6.96 2.51 17.41
N LYS A 88 -7.76 1.76 18.17
CA LYS A 88 -9.19 1.64 17.90
C LYS A 88 -9.89 2.98 18.08
N ASP A 89 -9.61 3.72 19.16
CA ASP A 89 -10.17 5.05 19.38
C ASP A 89 -9.81 6.01 18.23
N ALA A 90 -8.57 5.92 17.73
CA ALA A 90 -8.14 6.71 16.57
C ALA A 90 -8.95 6.37 15.31
N HIS A 91 -9.28 5.09 15.10
CA HIS A 91 -10.07 4.63 13.96
C HIS A 91 -11.56 5.00 14.07
N ASP A 92 -12.06 5.22 15.28
CA ASP A 92 -13.46 5.61 15.55
C ASP A 92 -13.68 7.14 15.46
N ILE A 93 -12.61 7.94 15.27
CA ILE A 93 -12.73 9.39 15.10
C ILE A 93 -13.44 9.71 13.77
N ASN A 94 -14.39 10.65 13.82
CA ASN A 94 -15.06 11.15 12.62
C ASN A 94 -14.01 11.67 11.60
N PRO A 95 -14.08 11.29 10.30
CA PRO A 95 -13.15 11.70 9.27
C PRO A 95 -12.98 13.23 9.15
N GLN A 96 -14.07 14.00 9.20
CA GLN A 96 -13.99 15.46 9.14
C GLN A 96 -13.20 16.03 10.32
N ARG A 97 -13.33 15.45 11.50
CA ARG A 97 -12.56 15.86 12.67
C ARG A 97 -11.06 15.64 12.49
N LEU A 98 -10.69 14.50 11.90
CA LEU A 98 -9.29 14.25 11.54
C LEU A 98 -8.78 15.28 10.52
N ARG A 99 -9.62 15.64 9.55
CA ARG A 99 -9.28 16.68 8.57
C ARG A 99 -9.07 18.04 9.24
N ASP A 100 -9.96 18.44 10.14
CA ASP A 100 -9.88 19.73 10.83
C ASP A 100 -8.60 19.86 11.67
N VAL A 101 -8.17 18.75 12.29
CA VAL A 101 -6.97 18.74 13.15
C VAL A 101 -5.67 18.64 12.34
N PHE A 102 -5.63 17.78 11.33
CA PHE A 102 -4.38 17.45 10.62
C PHE A 102 -4.24 18.10 9.25
N GLY A 103 -5.31 18.67 8.69
CA GLY A 103 -5.31 19.27 7.35
C GLY A 103 -5.06 18.26 6.22
N ALA A 104 -5.19 16.97 6.48
CA ALA A 104 -4.98 15.92 5.48
C ALA A 104 -6.21 15.72 4.59
N ASP A 105 -5.99 15.28 3.33
CA ASP A 105 -7.08 14.98 2.40
C ASP A 105 -7.68 13.61 2.65
N ALA A 106 -6.83 12.63 3.00
CA ALA A 106 -7.24 11.25 3.26
C ALA A 106 -6.54 10.69 4.49
N ALA A 107 -7.12 9.65 5.09
CA ALA A 107 -6.48 8.86 6.14
C ALA A 107 -6.30 7.40 5.70
N LEU A 108 -5.14 6.84 6.02
CA LEU A 108 -4.83 5.43 5.85
C LEU A 108 -5.07 4.71 7.18
N TYR A 109 -6.07 3.83 7.16
CA TYR A 109 -6.43 2.92 8.24
C TYR A 109 -5.71 1.60 8.01
N LEU A 110 -4.96 1.14 8.99
CA LEU A 110 -4.17 -0.09 8.91
C LEU A 110 -4.62 -1.07 9.98
N GLN A 111 -4.71 -2.35 9.60
CA GLN A 111 -4.96 -3.43 10.54
C GLN A 111 -3.91 -4.53 10.34
N VAL A 112 -3.13 -4.80 11.38
CA VAL A 112 -2.15 -5.87 11.40
C VAL A 112 -2.84 -7.16 11.79
N ARG A 113 -2.98 -8.09 10.82
CA ARG A 113 -3.60 -9.41 11.03
C ARG A 113 -2.62 -10.42 11.58
N ALA A 114 -1.37 -10.34 11.14
CA ALA A 114 -0.29 -11.18 11.61
C ALA A 114 1.02 -10.41 11.61
N TYR A 115 1.84 -10.62 12.62
CA TYR A 115 3.18 -10.06 12.72
C TYR A 115 4.02 -10.94 13.66
N GLY A 116 5.25 -11.25 13.26
CA GLY A 116 6.18 -12.00 14.08
C GLY A 116 6.44 -13.42 13.59
N SER A 117 7.05 -14.22 14.43
CA SER A 117 7.54 -15.55 14.08
C SER A 117 6.45 -16.62 14.13
N VAL A 118 6.32 -17.37 13.06
CA VAL A 118 5.50 -18.59 13.00
C VAL A 118 6.45 -19.79 13.08
N TYR A 119 6.35 -20.55 14.16
CA TYR A 119 7.14 -21.75 14.36
C TYR A 119 6.56 -22.91 13.53
N ARG A 120 7.34 -23.42 12.60
CA ARG A 120 7.08 -24.70 11.91
C ARG A 120 8.08 -25.72 12.41
N VAL A 121 7.75 -27.02 12.29
CA VAL A 121 8.55 -28.13 12.84
C VAL A 121 10.02 -28.13 12.38
N ILE A 122 10.34 -27.47 11.25
CA ILE A 122 11.69 -27.48 10.65
C ILE A 122 12.24 -26.04 10.43
N SER A 123 11.40 -24.98 10.52
CA SER A 123 11.84 -23.60 10.29
C SER A 123 11.02 -22.60 11.10
N SER A 124 11.67 -21.50 11.46
CA SER A 124 11.02 -20.33 12.04
C SER A 124 10.94 -19.26 10.98
N ASP A 125 9.73 -18.90 10.54
CA ASP A 125 9.50 -17.88 9.55
C ASP A 125 8.83 -16.66 10.19
N SER A 126 9.33 -15.47 9.87
CA SER A 126 8.63 -14.21 10.20
C SER A 126 7.58 -13.95 9.14
N VAL A 127 6.36 -13.64 9.56
CA VAL A 127 5.23 -13.33 8.67
C VAL A 127 4.61 -11.99 9.08
N THR A 128 4.28 -11.17 8.11
CA THR A 128 3.49 -9.94 8.31
C THR A 128 2.34 -9.92 7.32
N THR A 129 1.11 -9.77 7.85
CA THR A 129 -0.11 -9.57 7.05
C THR A 129 -0.78 -8.28 7.49
N VAL A 130 -1.04 -7.39 6.54
CA VAL A 130 -1.66 -6.09 6.79
C VAL A 130 -2.80 -5.86 5.82
N ASP A 131 -3.96 -5.46 6.37
CA ASP A 131 -5.07 -4.90 5.62
C ASP A 131 -5.03 -3.38 5.72
N ALA A 132 -5.42 -2.70 4.63
CA ALA A 132 -5.45 -1.26 4.58
C ALA A 132 -6.71 -0.73 3.89
N ARG A 133 -7.13 0.47 4.33
CA ARG A 133 -8.22 1.23 3.75
C ARG A 133 -7.85 2.71 3.72
N LEU A 134 -7.89 3.33 2.54
CA LEU A 134 -7.73 4.77 2.37
C LEU A 134 -9.11 5.42 2.33
N VAL A 135 -9.34 6.40 3.18
CA VAL A 135 -10.63 7.08 3.35
C VAL A 135 -10.48 8.58 3.09
N ASP A 136 -11.38 9.15 2.30
CA ASP A 136 -11.48 10.60 2.12
C ASP A 136 -11.93 11.25 3.43
N LEU A 137 -11.20 12.26 3.89
CA LEU A 137 -11.52 12.94 5.14
C LEU A 137 -12.59 14.03 4.99
N ARG A 138 -13.04 14.32 3.75
CA ARG A 138 -14.11 15.28 3.47
C ARG A 138 -15.50 14.70 3.72
N ASP A 139 -15.69 13.43 3.32
CA ASP A 139 -17.00 12.76 3.32
C ASP A 139 -17.00 11.35 3.93
N GLY A 140 -15.84 10.80 4.28
CA GLY A 140 -15.70 9.46 4.84
C GLY A 140 -15.80 8.33 3.82
N ARG A 141 -15.83 8.63 2.51
CA ARG A 141 -15.84 7.59 1.46
C ARG A 141 -14.54 6.77 1.47
N THR A 142 -14.66 5.47 1.31
CA THR A 142 -13.50 4.62 1.03
C THR A 142 -13.02 4.84 -0.40
N LEU A 143 -11.77 5.25 -0.55
CA LEU A 143 -11.13 5.53 -1.84
C LEU A 143 -10.40 4.32 -2.41
N TRP A 144 -9.82 3.51 -1.53
CA TRP A 144 -9.04 2.33 -1.88
C TRP A 144 -8.98 1.36 -0.72
N THR A 145 -8.88 0.07 -1.03
CA THR A 145 -8.62 -1.01 -0.07
C THR A 145 -7.56 -1.94 -0.61
N GLY A 146 -6.80 -2.54 0.27
CA GLY A 146 -5.79 -3.52 -0.10
C GLY A 146 -5.42 -4.43 1.05
N SER A 147 -4.82 -5.56 0.72
CA SER A 147 -4.23 -6.50 1.67
C SER A 147 -2.93 -7.05 1.12
N ALA A 148 -1.94 -7.24 1.97
CA ALA A 148 -0.69 -7.87 1.59
C ALA A 148 -0.12 -8.73 2.71
N THR A 149 0.51 -9.82 2.30
CA THR A 149 1.31 -10.69 3.17
C THR A 149 2.73 -10.77 2.64
N ALA A 150 3.69 -10.78 3.55
CA ALA A 150 5.09 -11.10 3.28
C ALA A 150 5.61 -12.08 4.33
N SER A 151 6.58 -12.89 3.94
CA SER A 151 7.29 -13.79 4.85
C SER A 151 8.80 -13.77 4.60
N SER A 152 9.56 -14.14 5.62
CA SER A 152 11.01 -14.31 5.46
C SER A 152 11.36 -15.46 4.51
N ALA A 153 10.46 -16.44 4.33
CA ALA A 153 10.61 -17.50 3.34
C ALA A 153 10.55 -16.97 1.91
N ASP A 154 9.67 -16.00 1.63
CA ASP A 154 9.57 -15.36 0.31
C ASP A 154 10.86 -14.61 -0.06
N GLN A 155 11.51 -13.98 0.92
CA GLN A 155 12.77 -13.29 0.71
C GLN A 155 13.89 -14.25 0.35
N ARG A 156 13.97 -15.39 1.03
CA ARG A 156 14.95 -16.46 0.73
C ARG A 156 14.74 -17.07 -0.65
N ALA A 157 13.49 -17.33 -1.04
CA ALA A 157 13.16 -17.87 -2.35
C ALA A 157 13.54 -16.92 -3.51
N GLY A 158 13.41 -15.62 -3.31
CA GLY A 158 13.81 -14.60 -4.31
C GLY A 158 15.32 -14.41 -4.45
N GLN A 159 16.12 -14.85 -3.47
CA GLN A 159 17.58 -14.72 -3.45
C GLN A 159 18.33 -15.96 -3.97
N GLN A 160 17.65 -17.05 -4.29
CA GLN A 160 18.27 -18.33 -4.75
C GLN A 160 18.80 -18.29 -6.19
N GLY A 161 19.30 -17.15 -6.66
CA GLY A 161 19.93 -16.96 -7.95
C GLY A 161 21.46 -16.94 -7.89
N GLY A 162 22.12 -18.10 -7.65
CA GLY A 162 23.57 -18.27 -7.87
C GLY A 162 24.42 -18.48 -6.61
N LEU A 163 25.64 -19.04 -6.83
CA LEU A 163 26.65 -19.35 -5.80
C LEU A 163 27.08 -18.12 -4.95
N SER A 164 26.96 -16.90 -5.49
CA SER A 164 27.20 -15.64 -4.76
C SER A 164 26.15 -15.36 -3.68
N GLY A 165 24.92 -15.84 -3.86
CA GLY A 165 23.85 -15.70 -2.86
C GLY A 165 24.09 -16.54 -1.61
N LEU A 166 24.67 -17.73 -1.75
CA LEU A 166 24.95 -18.64 -0.63
C LEU A 166 26.04 -18.13 0.32
N LEU A 167 27.07 -17.45 -0.22
CA LEU A 167 28.14 -16.87 0.60
C LEU A 167 27.65 -15.62 1.36
N LEU A 168 26.78 -14.82 0.73
CA LEU A 168 26.18 -13.65 1.40
C LEU A 168 25.22 -14.08 2.51
N GLN A 169 24.47 -15.17 2.31
CA GLN A 169 23.53 -15.71 3.29
C GLN A 169 24.24 -16.20 4.56
N ALA A 170 25.41 -16.85 4.45
CA ALA A 170 26.19 -17.29 5.60
C ALA A 170 26.69 -16.12 6.48
N ILE A 171 26.98 -14.97 5.88
CA ILE A 171 27.40 -13.76 6.61
C ILE A 171 26.20 -13.09 7.29
N ILE A 172 25.03 -13.05 6.65
CA ILE A 172 23.80 -12.46 7.18
C ILE A 172 23.25 -13.30 8.35
N GLU A 173 23.30 -14.62 8.29
CA GLU A 173 22.85 -15.49 9.39
C GLU A 173 23.68 -15.31 10.67
N GLN A 174 24.95 -14.95 10.55
CA GLN A 174 25.83 -14.73 11.69
C GLN A 174 25.60 -13.37 12.37
N VAL A 175 25.01 -12.38 11.67
CA VAL A 175 24.70 -11.03 12.19
C VAL A 175 23.23 -10.89 12.61
N ALA A 176 22.33 -11.72 12.10
CA ALA A 176 20.88 -11.65 12.33
C ALA A 176 20.46 -12.27 13.68
N SER A 177 21.03 -11.84 14.79
CA SER A 177 20.62 -12.31 16.12
C SER A 177 19.40 -11.58 16.70
N ASN A 178 18.80 -10.60 15.98
CA ASN A 178 17.64 -9.86 16.47
C ASN A 178 16.38 -10.19 15.66
N PHE A 179 15.50 -11.00 16.25
CA PHE A 179 14.18 -11.32 15.70
C PHE A 179 13.34 -10.05 15.41
N SER A 180 13.50 -9.00 16.20
CA SER A 180 12.87 -7.69 16.00
C SER A 180 13.23 -7.07 14.64
N ASP A 181 14.49 -7.09 14.25
CA ASP A 181 14.95 -6.48 13.01
C ASP A 181 14.37 -7.23 11.80
N ARG A 182 14.34 -8.55 11.86
CA ARG A 182 13.76 -9.39 10.80
C ARG A 182 12.26 -9.15 10.62
N ASN A 183 11.52 -9.05 11.72
CA ASN A 183 10.08 -8.76 11.67
C ASN A 183 9.83 -7.38 11.05
N HIS A 184 10.65 -6.38 11.38
CA HIS A 184 10.58 -5.04 10.82
C HIS A 184 10.87 -5.03 9.29
N GLU A 185 11.86 -5.78 8.83
CA GLU A 185 12.16 -5.94 7.41
C GLU A 185 11.02 -6.61 6.63
N VAL A 186 10.43 -7.68 7.18
CA VAL A 186 9.27 -8.37 6.60
C VAL A 186 8.07 -7.44 6.52
N ALA A 187 7.85 -6.61 7.55
CA ALA A 187 6.82 -5.57 7.51
C ALA A 187 7.07 -4.55 6.38
N GLY A 188 8.32 -4.17 6.15
CA GLY A 188 8.70 -3.30 5.03
C GLY A 188 8.37 -3.92 3.67
N VAL A 189 8.60 -5.23 3.49
CA VAL A 189 8.20 -5.93 2.26
C VAL A 189 6.68 -5.97 2.12
N ALA A 190 5.95 -6.27 3.20
CA ALA A 190 4.48 -6.28 3.18
C ALA A 190 3.93 -4.90 2.79
N MET A 191 4.44 -3.82 3.40
CA MET A 191 3.99 -2.46 3.12
C MET A 191 4.33 -2.01 1.68
N ARG A 192 5.49 -2.37 1.15
CA ARG A 192 5.80 -2.14 -0.28
C ARG A 192 4.87 -2.91 -1.21
N ARG A 193 4.58 -4.19 -0.94
CA ARG A 193 3.61 -4.99 -1.72
C ARG A 193 2.22 -4.37 -1.68
N LEU A 194 1.81 -3.90 -0.50
CA LEU A 194 0.49 -3.32 -0.26
C LEU A 194 0.33 -1.98 -0.99
N LEU A 195 1.25 -1.05 -0.77
CA LEU A 195 1.13 0.33 -1.23
C LEU A 195 1.76 0.57 -2.61
N ALA A 196 2.92 -0.06 -2.89
CA ALA A 196 3.67 0.15 -4.12
C ALA A 196 3.53 -1.00 -5.14
N GLY A 197 2.71 -1.99 -4.85
CA GLY A 197 2.43 -3.11 -5.76
C GLY A 197 1.84 -2.67 -7.11
N PRO A 198 1.87 -3.56 -8.12
CA PRO A 198 1.28 -3.27 -9.42
C PRO A 198 -0.25 -3.19 -9.33
N PRO A 199 -0.90 -2.41 -10.24
CA PRO A 199 -2.36 -2.41 -10.37
C PRO A 199 -2.91 -3.82 -10.64
N PRO A 200 -4.11 -4.16 -10.15
CA PRO A 200 -5.02 -3.34 -9.34
C PRO A 200 -4.74 -3.42 -7.83
N ARG A 201 -3.72 -4.14 -7.38
CA ARG A 201 -3.48 -4.45 -5.96
C ARG A 201 -2.90 -3.28 -5.17
N GLY A 202 -1.91 -2.58 -5.75
CA GLY A 202 -1.25 -1.46 -5.08
C GLY A 202 -2.08 -0.19 -5.10
N LEU A 203 -1.72 0.75 -4.23
CA LEU A 203 -2.31 2.09 -4.23
C LEU A 203 -1.91 2.82 -5.51
N PRO A 204 -2.85 3.38 -6.29
CA PRO A 204 -2.55 4.18 -7.46
C PRO A 204 -1.62 5.37 -7.16
N PRO A 205 -0.87 5.87 -8.16
CA PRO A 205 -0.02 7.04 -7.97
C PRO A 205 -0.82 8.27 -7.55
N GLY A 206 -0.29 9.01 -6.58
CA GLY A 206 -0.81 10.29 -6.14
C GLY A 206 -0.44 11.44 -7.09
N PRO A 207 -0.95 12.65 -6.83
CA PRO A 207 -0.80 13.79 -7.74
C PRO A 207 0.63 14.33 -7.87
N ARG A 208 1.55 13.95 -6.97
CA ARG A 208 2.98 14.32 -7.01
C ARG A 208 3.88 13.19 -7.51
N ALA A 209 3.31 12.09 -7.98
CA ALA A 209 4.10 11.00 -8.53
C ALA A 209 4.88 11.50 -9.77
N PRO A 210 6.15 11.11 -9.93
CA PRO A 210 6.89 11.41 -11.14
C PRO A 210 6.17 10.77 -12.34
N PRO A 211 6.20 11.42 -13.52
CA PRO A 211 5.61 10.84 -14.72
C PRO A 211 6.25 9.48 -15.02
N PRO A 212 5.50 8.52 -15.59
CA PRO A 212 6.06 7.25 -16.01
C PRO A 212 7.29 7.49 -16.89
N ARG A 213 8.40 6.83 -16.60
CA ARG A 213 9.58 6.91 -17.49
C ARG A 213 9.17 6.40 -18.86
N SER A 214 9.13 7.29 -19.85
CA SER A 214 8.89 6.94 -21.24
C SER A 214 10.06 6.06 -21.71
N GLY A 215 9.87 4.74 -21.77
CA GLY A 215 10.90 3.82 -22.25
C GLY A 215 10.91 2.42 -21.66
N ALA A 216 10.20 2.16 -20.59
CA ALA A 216 9.99 0.79 -20.13
C ALA A 216 8.83 0.16 -20.91
N ARG A 217 9.12 -0.39 -22.11
CA ARG A 217 8.24 -1.37 -22.73
C ARG A 217 8.30 -2.66 -21.91
N PRO A 218 7.16 -3.36 -21.74
CA PRO A 218 7.09 -4.63 -21.07
C PRO A 218 7.96 -5.69 -21.73
#